data_a21f4369e9b06e1a7da944665c44886b
#
_entry.id   a21f4369e9b06e1a7da944665c44886b
#
_cell.length_a   1.000
_cell.length_b   1.000
_cell.length_c   1.000
_cell.angle_alpha   90.00
_cell.angle_beta   90.00
_cell.angle_gamma   90.00
#
_symmetry.space_group_name_H-M   'P 1'
#
loop_
_entity.id
_entity.type
_entity.pdbx_description
1 polymer ?
#
loop_
_entity_poly.entity_id
_entity_poly.type
_entity_poly.pdbx_seq_one_letter_code
_entity_poly.pdbx_strand_id
1 'polypeptide(L)'
;RKPRPGEPVDARGCALDRRFVLRGVKFEFDSDRLTAPAKETLNEVAATLSAYPDLKLDVEGHTDSLGTDAYNLSLSERRAIAVIRYLGEQGANTARLKAIGFGETVPIDNNDTEVGRENNRRVEFKVTGD
;
A
#
# COMPACT_ATOMS: atom_id res chain seq x y z
N ARG A 1 -17.84 -5.87 8.17
CA ARG A 1 -18.85 -5.97 7.11
C ARG A 1 -18.99 -7.41 6.67
N LYS A 2 -20.19 -7.85 6.57
CA LYS A 2 -20.39 -9.23 6.17
C LYS A 2 -20.60 -9.33 4.66
N PRO A 3 -20.25 -10.49 4.09
CA PRO A 3 -20.39 -10.67 2.65
C PRO A 3 -21.85 -10.60 2.24
N ARG A 4 -22.08 -10.08 1.07
CA ARG A 4 -23.40 -10.03 0.50
C ARG A 4 -23.74 -11.37 -0.15
N PRO A 5 -25.01 -11.69 -0.25
CA PRO A 5 -25.40 -12.89 -0.98
C PRO A 5 -24.84 -12.85 -2.41
N GLY A 6 -24.30 -13.94 -2.84
CA GLY A 6 -23.70 -14.03 -4.15
C GLY A 6 -22.25 -13.64 -4.22
N GLU A 7 -21.70 -13.06 -3.17
CA GLU A 7 -20.27 -12.77 -3.12
C GLU A 7 -19.53 -14.08 -2.99
N PRO A 8 -18.47 -14.23 -3.77
CA PRO A 8 -17.69 -15.46 -3.74
C PRO A 8 -16.87 -15.51 -2.49
N VAL A 9 -17.51 -15.51 -1.49
CA VAL A 9 -16.80 -15.56 -0.31
C VAL A 9 -16.67 -16.82 0.15
N ASP A 10 -16.96 -16.66 -0.24
CA ASP A 10 -16.80 -17.17 0.09
C ASP A 10 -16.38 -17.88 0.34
N ALA A 11 -16.88 -18.04 -0.10
CA ALA A 11 -16.38 -18.86 0.23
C ALA A 11 -15.25 -18.49 0.79
N ARG A 12 -15.21 -17.74 1.11
CA ARG A 12 -14.32 -17.34 1.45
C ARG A 12 -14.13 -16.32 2.17
N GLY A 13 -14.46 -15.96 2.94
CA GLY A 13 -14.17 -14.79 3.58
C GLY A 13 -13.35 -13.81 2.83
N CYS A 14 -13.22 -14.02 1.61
CA CYS A 14 -12.26 -13.23 0.87
C CYS A 14 -12.66 -11.78 0.82
N ALA A 15 -13.89 -11.45 1.11
CA ALA A 15 -14.28 -10.05 1.18
C ALA A 15 -13.48 -9.30 2.24
N LEU A 16 -13.02 -10.01 3.28
CA LEU A 16 -12.25 -9.39 4.35
C LEU A 16 -10.77 -9.39 4.08
N ASP A 17 -10.34 -10.08 3.03
CA ASP A 17 -8.93 -10.24 2.73
C ASP A 17 -8.49 -9.46 1.52
N ARG A 18 -9.22 -8.43 1.19
CA ARG A 18 -8.95 -7.67 -0.03
C ARG A 18 -7.65 -6.90 0.09
N ARG A 19 -6.84 -7.02 -0.96
CA ARG A 19 -5.60 -6.29 -1.10
C ARG A 19 -5.56 -5.65 -2.47
N PHE A 20 -4.97 -4.47 -2.52
CA PHE A 20 -4.82 -3.75 -3.78
C PHE A 20 -3.39 -3.29 -3.92
N VAL A 21 -2.75 -3.66 -5.02
CA VAL A 21 -1.42 -3.14 -5.35
C VAL A 21 -1.64 -1.77 -5.98
N LEU A 22 -0.99 -0.76 -5.43
CA LEU A 22 -1.11 0.59 -5.96
C LEU A 22 -0.12 0.78 -7.09
N ARG A 23 -0.60 0.62 -8.31
CA ARG A 23 0.27 0.82 -9.46
C ARG A 23 0.55 2.29 -9.65
N GLY A 24 1.79 2.60 -10.00
CA GLY A 24 2.17 3.98 -10.23
C GLY A 24 2.54 4.75 -8.98
N VAL A 25 2.39 4.18 -7.80
CA VAL A 25 2.84 4.84 -6.58
C VAL A 25 4.32 4.56 -6.43
N LYS A 26 5.14 5.48 -6.88
CA LYS A 26 6.58 5.35 -6.89
C LYS A 26 7.21 6.43 -6.03
N PHE A 27 8.44 6.19 -5.64
CA PHE A 27 9.22 7.12 -4.82
C PHE A 27 10.46 7.51 -5.60
N GLU A 28 11.02 8.66 -5.26
CA GLU A 28 12.30 9.06 -5.83
C GLU A 28 13.36 8.08 -5.38
N PHE A 29 14.44 7.99 -6.14
CA PHE A 29 15.47 6.98 -5.92
C PHE A 29 15.93 6.99 -4.46
N ASP A 30 15.96 5.81 -3.87
CA ASP A 30 16.49 5.59 -2.51
C ASP A 30 15.87 6.57 -1.49
N SER A 31 14.57 6.83 -1.61
CA SER A 31 13.92 7.88 -0.84
C SER A 31 12.50 7.47 -0.47
N ASP A 32 11.95 8.16 0.52
CA ASP A 32 10.53 8.05 0.85
C ASP A 32 9.74 9.22 0.27
N ARG A 33 10.32 9.98 -0.66
CA ARG A 33 9.65 11.11 -1.31
C ARG A 33 8.83 10.63 -2.49
N LEU A 34 7.54 10.98 -2.49
CA LEU A 34 6.63 10.56 -3.54
C LEU A 34 6.90 11.33 -4.84
N THR A 35 6.78 10.62 -5.97
CA THR A 35 6.88 11.26 -7.28
C THR A 35 5.55 11.94 -7.60
N ALA A 36 5.57 12.84 -8.60
CA ALA A 36 4.34 13.52 -9.01
C ALA A 36 3.27 12.54 -9.51
N PRO A 37 3.59 11.55 -10.35
CA PRO A 37 2.58 10.57 -10.74
C PRO A 37 2.01 9.78 -9.57
N ALA A 38 2.84 9.49 -8.55
CA ALA A 38 2.36 8.81 -7.36
C ALA A 38 1.30 9.64 -6.64
N LYS A 39 1.53 10.95 -6.56
CA LYS A 39 0.59 11.84 -5.91
C LYS A 39 -0.75 11.87 -6.64
N GLU A 40 -0.72 11.83 -7.97
CA GLU A 40 -1.97 11.80 -8.74
C GLU A 40 -2.77 10.55 -8.44
N THR A 41 -2.12 9.40 -8.38
CA THR A 41 -2.79 8.15 -8.02
C THR A 41 -3.38 8.24 -6.62
N LEU A 42 -2.63 8.80 -5.69
CA LEU A 42 -3.08 8.91 -4.30
C LEU A 42 -4.21 9.92 -4.14
N ASN A 43 -4.30 10.92 -5.02
CA ASN A 43 -5.46 11.82 -5.00
C ASN A 43 -6.75 11.05 -5.24
N GLU A 44 -6.72 10.07 -6.14
CA GLU A 44 -7.89 9.23 -6.41
C GLU A 44 -8.21 8.35 -5.20
N VAL A 45 -7.17 7.85 -4.53
CA VAL A 45 -7.37 7.06 -3.32
C VAL A 45 -8.02 7.91 -2.24
N ALA A 46 -7.57 9.16 -2.08
CA ALA A 46 -8.16 10.05 -1.08
C ALA A 46 -9.65 10.29 -1.36
N ALA A 47 -10.00 10.46 -2.63
CA ALA A 47 -11.41 10.64 -3.00
C ALA A 47 -12.23 9.39 -2.65
N THR A 48 -11.67 8.21 -2.89
CA THR A 48 -12.33 6.95 -2.53
C THR A 48 -12.53 6.86 -1.02
N LEU A 49 -11.51 7.23 -0.25
CA LEU A 49 -11.63 7.17 1.20
C LEU A 49 -12.70 8.14 1.72
N SER A 50 -12.86 9.28 1.05
CA SER A 50 -13.93 10.22 1.43
C SER A 50 -15.30 9.65 1.13
N ALA A 51 -15.42 8.87 0.05
CA ALA A 51 -16.71 8.27 -0.33
C ALA A 51 -17.09 7.10 0.57
N TYR A 52 -16.12 6.46 1.21
CA TYR A 52 -16.36 5.29 2.06
C TYR A 52 -15.78 5.55 3.46
N PRO A 53 -16.50 6.34 4.29
CA PRO A 53 -15.93 6.82 5.54
C PRO A 53 -15.62 5.75 6.59
N ASP A 54 -16.20 4.56 6.44
CA ASP A 54 -15.93 3.47 7.39
C ASP A 54 -14.79 2.56 6.96
N LEU A 55 -14.22 2.78 5.79
CA LEU A 55 -13.17 1.93 5.26
C LEU A 55 -11.88 2.11 6.06
N LYS A 56 -11.31 0.99 6.49
CA LYS A 56 -10.04 0.96 7.22
C LYS A 56 -9.01 0.18 6.43
N LEU A 57 -7.81 0.69 6.37
CA LEU A 57 -6.75 0.12 5.55
C LEU A 57 -5.44 0.01 6.31
N ASP A 58 -4.73 -1.09 6.05
CA ASP A 58 -3.29 -1.14 6.29
C ASP A 58 -2.60 -0.69 5.02
N VAL A 59 -1.65 0.23 5.15
CA VAL A 59 -0.81 0.69 4.05
C VAL A 59 0.51 -0.05 4.18
N GLU A 60 0.77 -0.96 3.24
CA GLU A 60 1.90 -1.89 3.33
C GLU A 60 2.98 -1.49 2.34
N GLY A 61 4.17 -1.18 2.86
CA GLY A 61 5.31 -0.85 2.02
C GLY A 61 6.21 -2.05 1.81
N HIS A 62 6.73 -2.18 0.59
CA HIS A 62 7.60 -3.29 0.22
C HIS A 62 8.80 -2.77 -0.55
N THR A 63 9.92 -3.50 -0.47
CA THR A 63 11.13 -3.17 -1.20
C THR A 63 11.58 -4.38 -2.02
N ASP A 64 12.61 -4.16 -2.87
CA ASP A 64 13.34 -5.27 -3.45
C ASP A 64 14.38 -5.78 -2.46
N SER A 65 15.24 -6.70 -2.90
CA SER A 65 16.20 -7.33 -2.02
C SER A 65 17.56 -6.64 -1.97
N LEU A 66 17.72 -5.51 -2.62
CA LEU A 66 18.99 -4.77 -2.59
C LEU A 66 19.10 -4.00 -1.28
N GLY A 67 20.28 -4.04 -0.66
CA GLY A 67 20.51 -3.39 0.61
C GLY A 67 20.33 -4.35 1.78
N THR A 68 20.51 -3.84 3.00
CA THR A 68 20.35 -4.66 4.19
C THR A 68 18.89 -4.82 4.56
N ASP A 69 18.58 -5.90 5.27
CA ASP A 69 17.21 -6.14 5.74
C ASP A 69 16.73 -4.98 6.62
N ALA A 70 17.58 -4.52 7.53
CA ALA A 70 17.20 -3.45 8.44
C ALA A 70 16.91 -2.15 7.69
N TYR A 71 17.73 -1.83 6.70
CA TYR A 71 17.52 -0.62 5.90
C TYR A 71 16.22 -0.72 5.13
N ASN A 72 15.96 -1.87 4.51
CA ASN A 72 14.76 -2.06 3.69
C ASN A 72 13.50 -2.03 4.55
N LEU A 73 13.56 -2.60 5.75
CA LEU A 73 12.43 -2.56 6.66
C LEU A 73 12.11 -1.10 7.03
N SER A 74 13.13 -0.35 7.42
CA SER A 74 12.95 1.06 7.77
C SER A 74 12.43 1.87 6.58
N LEU A 75 13.00 1.66 5.40
CA LEU A 75 12.58 2.41 4.21
C LEU A 75 11.13 2.12 3.84
N SER A 76 10.73 0.85 3.89
CA SER A 76 9.36 0.47 3.54
C SER A 76 8.36 1.07 4.50
N GLU A 77 8.72 1.11 5.79
CA GLU A 77 7.84 1.74 6.78
C GLU A 77 7.73 3.23 6.53
N ARG A 78 8.85 3.90 6.27
CA ARG A 78 8.83 5.34 5.99
C ARG A 78 8.03 5.67 4.74
N ARG A 79 8.09 4.79 3.73
CA ARG A 79 7.31 4.97 2.51
C ARG A 79 5.82 4.82 2.78
N ALA A 80 5.43 3.84 3.60
CA ALA A 80 4.02 3.70 3.99
C ALA A 80 3.54 4.93 4.76
N ILE A 81 4.38 5.45 5.67
CA ILE A 81 4.05 6.66 6.41
C ILE A 81 3.91 7.86 5.48
N ALA A 82 4.77 7.96 4.47
CA ALA A 82 4.69 9.06 3.52
C ALA A 82 3.37 9.02 2.73
N VAL A 83 2.91 7.83 2.38
CA VAL A 83 1.63 7.66 1.69
C VAL A 83 0.49 8.16 2.59
N ILE A 84 0.50 7.73 3.86
CA ILE A 84 -0.55 8.13 4.79
C ILE A 84 -0.53 9.64 5.01
N ARG A 85 0.67 10.22 5.16
CA ARG A 85 0.79 11.67 5.35
C ARG A 85 0.20 12.42 4.17
N TYR A 86 0.52 11.98 2.97
CA TYR A 86 -0.01 12.65 1.78
C TYR A 86 -1.53 12.53 1.71
N LEU A 87 -2.07 11.34 1.99
CA LEU A 87 -3.52 11.15 1.99
C LEU A 87 -4.19 12.07 3.02
N GLY A 88 -3.55 12.25 4.17
CA GLY A 88 -4.06 13.18 5.18
C GLY A 88 -4.07 14.61 4.69
N GLU A 89 -3.03 15.00 3.94
CA GLU A 89 -2.97 16.34 3.36
C GLU A 89 -4.08 16.56 2.34
N GLN A 90 -4.56 15.49 1.73
CA GLN A 90 -5.66 15.56 0.76
C GLN A 90 -7.02 15.37 1.42
N GLY A 91 -7.09 15.36 2.73
CA GLY A 91 -8.35 15.35 3.45
C GLY A 91 -8.78 14.02 4.02
N ALA A 92 -8.01 12.96 3.83
CA ALA A 92 -8.37 11.65 4.38
C ALA A 92 -8.21 11.63 5.90
N ASN A 93 -9.06 10.89 6.57
CA ASN A 93 -8.93 10.70 8.02
C ASN A 93 -7.89 9.63 8.27
N THR A 94 -6.69 10.05 8.69
CA THR A 94 -5.57 9.13 8.85
C THR A 94 -5.75 8.15 10.02
N ALA A 95 -6.71 8.39 10.89
CA ALA A 95 -7.00 7.45 11.97
C ALA A 95 -7.47 6.08 11.44
N ARG A 96 -7.91 6.03 10.17
CA ARG A 96 -8.35 4.79 9.53
C ARG A 96 -7.20 4.05 8.84
N LEU A 97 -6.00 4.60 8.85
CA LEU A 97 -4.88 4.11 8.08
C LEU A 97 -3.76 3.70 9.01
N LYS A 98 -3.14 2.56 8.73
CA LYS A 98 -2.03 2.06 9.54
C LYS A 98 -0.86 1.73 8.62
N ALA A 99 0.32 2.23 8.96
CA ALA A 99 1.53 1.98 8.18
C ALA A 99 2.20 0.70 8.64
N ILE A 100 2.52 -0.17 7.69
CA ILE A 100 3.26 -1.40 7.98
C ILE A 100 4.36 -1.53 6.94
N GLY A 101 5.60 -1.75 7.40
CA GLY A 101 6.71 -2.00 6.51
C GLY A 101 7.06 -3.47 6.52
N PHE A 102 7.14 -4.08 5.35
CA PHE A 102 7.54 -5.47 5.21
C PHE A 102 8.96 -5.62 4.70
N GLY A 103 9.60 -4.51 4.27
CA GLY A 103 10.91 -4.62 3.68
C GLY A 103 10.88 -5.51 2.46
N GLU A 104 11.84 -6.41 2.38
CA GLU A 104 11.94 -7.33 1.25
C GLU A 104 11.31 -8.69 1.49
N THR A 105 10.59 -8.87 2.60
CA THR A 105 10.18 -10.20 3.06
C THR A 105 9.01 -10.80 2.28
N VAL A 106 8.29 -10.01 1.47
CA VAL A 106 7.13 -10.50 0.73
C VAL A 106 7.25 -10.10 -0.74
N PRO A 107 8.16 -10.75 -1.49
CA PRO A 107 8.31 -10.42 -2.91
C PRO A 107 7.13 -10.97 -3.72
N ILE A 108 6.78 -10.25 -4.79
CA ILE A 108 5.77 -10.74 -5.73
C ILE A 108 6.40 -11.07 -7.08
N ASP A 109 7.69 -10.81 -7.24
CA ASP A 109 8.40 -11.08 -8.49
C ASP A 109 9.85 -11.41 -8.16
N ASN A 110 10.61 -11.73 -9.20
CA ASN A 110 11.99 -12.15 -9.10
C ASN A 110 12.90 -10.95 -8.84
N ASN A 111 13.73 -11.03 -7.80
CA ASN A 111 14.66 -9.96 -7.46
C ASN A 111 15.95 -10.02 -8.29
N ASP A 112 16.11 -11.02 -9.16
CA ASP A 112 17.31 -11.15 -9.99
C ASP A 112 17.30 -10.24 -11.20
N THR A 113 16.15 -9.67 -11.55
CA THR A 113 16.05 -8.76 -12.69
C THR A 113 15.56 -7.41 -12.21
N GLU A 114 15.87 -6.36 -12.99
CA GLU A 114 15.41 -5.03 -12.63
C GLU A 114 13.89 -4.92 -12.74
N VAL A 115 13.29 -5.56 -13.73
CA VAL A 115 11.85 -5.54 -13.86
C VAL A 115 11.18 -6.17 -12.64
N GLY A 116 11.72 -7.31 -12.20
CA GLY A 116 11.19 -7.99 -11.01
C GLY A 116 11.38 -7.16 -9.76
N ARG A 117 12.56 -6.53 -9.62
CA ARG A 117 12.82 -5.68 -8.47
C ARG A 117 11.86 -4.49 -8.45
N GLU A 118 11.60 -3.90 -9.61
CA GLU A 118 10.66 -2.78 -9.66
C GLU A 118 9.26 -3.21 -9.23
N ASN A 119 8.83 -4.40 -9.61
CA ASN A 119 7.53 -4.90 -9.19
C ASN A 119 7.49 -5.13 -7.68
N ASN A 120 8.61 -5.46 -7.07
CA ASN A 120 8.68 -5.67 -5.62
C ASN A 120 8.69 -4.35 -4.85
N ARG A 121 9.15 -3.26 -5.45
CA ARG A 121 9.13 -1.94 -4.82
C ARG A 121 7.73 -1.35 -4.99
N ARG A 122 6.84 -1.69 -4.08
CA ARG A 122 5.43 -1.33 -4.24
C ARG A 122 4.79 -0.98 -2.91
N VAL A 123 3.62 -0.39 -3.00
CA VAL A 123 2.74 -0.17 -1.85
C VAL A 123 1.45 -0.94 -2.12
N GLU A 124 0.97 -1.63 -1.09
CA GLU A 124 -0.31 -2.35 -1.17
C GLU A 124 -1.24 -1.83 -0.09
N PHE A 125 -2.51 -1.83 -0.38
CA PHE A 125 -3.54 -1.52 0.61
C PHE A 125 -4.27 -2.81 0.97
N LYS A 126 -4.36 -3.10 2.26
CA LYS A 126 -5.14 -4.23 2.75
C LYS A 126 -6.35 -3.68 3.48
N VAL A 127 -7.55 -4.08 3.05
CA VAL A 127 -8.77 -3.65 3.72
C VAL A 127 -8.92 -4.44 5.01
N THR A 128 -8.98 -3.73 6.14
CA THR A 128 -9.08 -4.35 7.45
C THR A 128 -10.44 -4.14 8.10
N GLY A 129 -11.24 -3.25 7.54
CA GLY A 129 -12.59 -3.05 8.05
C GLY A 129 -13.36 -2.10 7.15
N ASP A 130 -14.65 -2.24 7.16
CA ASP A 130 -15.57 -1.33 6.46
C ASP A 130 -16.97 -1.36 7.11
#